data_5c1c3906d331458411d6dc00e4e128c3
#
_entry.id   5c1c3906d331458411d6dc00e4e128c3
#
_cell.length_a   1.000
_cell.length_b   1.000
_cell.length_c   1.000
_cell.angle_alpha   90.00
_cell.angle_beta   90.00
_cell.angle_gamma   90.00
#
_symmetry.space_group_name_H-M   'P 1'
#
loop_
_entity.id
_entity.type
_entity.pdbx_description
1 polymer ?
#
loop_
_entity_poly.entity_id
_entity_poly.type
_entity_poly.pdbx_seq_one_letter_code
_entity_poly.pdbx_strand_id
1 'polypeptide(L)'
;MPTSEPPGGLEEFLADPDNAVLDLATAVARCATALGVPQAVVYLADLQQCRLIPLNDDAAAADVDNSLAGWAYRTLSLRVQESPAGGMTAWLPLLDGAERLGVVAVHTPFLDPALLRRSRALAALLAMMITSKRAYKDNVIQRTRSEPMQLPAEMLRAFLPPRTIGNTHVVSTAVLEPAYEIGGDAFDHCLTPTALHATIVDAMGHNLLSGLTTAVALAACRNGRRTGAELPELLEAVDAAIGLWLPDQFCTGVLLRLDLASGVLRWSNCGHPPPLLIRDSRLVEGALEREADPPMGFSAFLRSGTDRQVHEATLEPGDRVLLYTDGLTEARLADGTEFGLERFADSVIRASTGGEVAAETLRRLIHSVLDAQTERLRDDATILMIEWHPPGREPRPAHR
;
A
#
# COMPACT_ATOMS: atom_id res chain seq x y z
N MET A 1 52.06 3.05 -14.30
CA MET A 1 50.76 3.70 -14.16
C MET A 1 50.08 3.14 -12.93
N PRO A 2 49.88 3.86 -11.85
CA PRO A 2 49.18 3.33 -10.70
C PRO A 2 47.68 3.24 -11.04
N THR A 3 47.15 2.04 -10.97
CA THR A 3 45.68 1.81 -10.97
C THR A 3 45.15 2.39 -9.66
N SER A 4 44.53 3.54 -9.75
CA SER A 4 43.74 4.07 -8.62
C SER A 4 42.55 3.15 -8.39
N GLU A 5 42.63 2.36 -7.33
CA GLU A 5 41.43 1.72 -6.77
C GLU A 5 40.38 2.81 -6.51
N PRO A 6 39.10 2.57 -6.86
CA PRO A 6 38.04 3.52 -6.51
C PRO A 6 37.96 3.64 -4.99
N PRO A 7 37.73 4.84 -4.45
CA PRO A 7 37.69 5.06 -3.01
C PRO A 7 36.53 4.23 -2.42
N GLY A 8 36.83 3.47 -1.37
CA GLY A 8 35.96 2.69 -0.49
C GLY A 8 34.67 2.21 -1.13
N GLY A 9 34.67 0.99 -1.67
CA GLY A 9 33.55 0.50 -2.48
C GLY A 9 32.28 0.30 -1.68
N LEU A 10 31.20 -0.09 -2.37
CA LEU A 10 29.91 -0.43 -1.77
C LEU A 10 30.05 -1.45 -0.63
N GLU A 11 31.01 -2.38 -0.71
CA GLU A 11 31.32 -3.38 0.33
C GLU A 11 31.74 -2.72 1.64
N GLU A 12 32.61 -1.72 1.59
CA GLU A 12 33.06 -0.98 2.77
C GLU A 12 31.91 -0.18 3.40
N PHE A 13 31.07 0.44 2.56
CA PHE A 13 29.84 1.10 3.04
C PHE A 13 28.90 0.12 3.73
N LEU A 14 28.65 -1.05 3.16
CA LEU A 14 27.72 -2.04 3.73
C LEU A 14 28.26 -2.68 5.01
N ALA A 15 29.59 -2.83 5.13
CA ALA A 15 30.26 -3.40 6.30
C ALA A 15 30.41 -2.41 7.48
N ASP A 16 30.23 -1.12 7.26
CA ASP A 16 30.40 -0.09 8.27
C ASP A 16 29.23 -0.10 9.30
N PRO A 17 29.46 -0.47 10.55
CA PRO A 17 28.42 -0.52 11.59
C PRO A 17 27.81 0.87 11.89
N ASP A 18 28.57 1.94 11.66
CA ASP A 18 28.10 3.31 11.88
C ASP A 18 27.02 3.76 10.88
N ASN A 19 26.84 3.02 9.78
CA ASN A 19 25.74 3.27 8.86
C ASN A 19 24.35 3.13 9.51
N ALA A 20 24.24 2.38 10.60
CA ALA A 20 23.00 2.27 11.37
C ALA A 20 22.60 3.62 12.00
N VAL A 21 23.59 4.44 12.40
CA VAL A 21 23.39 5.72 13.10
C VAL A 21 23.35 6.92 12.16
N LEU A 22 23.90 6.81 10.94
CA LEU A 22 23.91 7.91 9.96
C LEU A 22 22.49 8.41 9.69
N ASP A 23 22.35 9.72 9.58
CA ASP A 23 21.14 10.29 9.01
C ASP A 23 20.97 9.81 7.56
N LEU A 24 19.73 9.84 7.08
CA LEU A 24 19.39 9.21 5.81
C LEU A 24 20.00 9.97 4.61
N ALA A 25 20.10 11.30 4.69
CA ALA A 25 20.66 12.12 3.61
C ALA A 25 22.18 11.83 3.44
N THR A 26 22.90 11.75 4.56
CA THR A 26 24.33 11.36 4.55
C THR A 26 24.52 9.95 4.00
N ALA A 27 23.66 9.00 4.40
CA ALA A 27 23.72 7.63 3.88
C ALA A 27 23.47 7.59 2.36
N VAL A 28 22.52 8.37 1.85
CA VAL A 28 22.27 8.53 0.39
C VAL A 28 23.52 9.05 -0.32
N ALA A 29 24.15 10.10 0.20
CA ALA A 29 25.36 10.69 -0.39
C ALA A 29 26.53 9.68 -0.44
N ARG A 30 26.75 8.92 0.63
CA ARG A 30 27.77 7.86 0.70
C ARG A 30 27.51 6.74 -0.30
N CYS A 31 26.25 6.24 -0.39
CA CYS A 31 25.85 5.25 -1.38
C CYS A 31 26.05 5.75 -2.82
N ALA A 32 25.67 6.99 -3.10
CA ALA A 32 25.84 7.60 -4.42
C ALA A 32 27.33 7.66 -4.80
N THR A 33 28.18 8.12 -3.88
CA THR A 33 29.64 8.17 -4.07
C THR A 33 30.22 6.78 -4.33
N ALA A 34 29.85 5.77 -3.52
CA ALA A 34 30.32 4.39 -3.67
C ALA A 34 29.94 3.76 -5.02
N LEU A 35 28.80 4.14 -5.59
CA LEU A 35 28.33 3.70 -6.89
C LEU A 35 28.78 4.61 -8.05
N GLY A 36 29.56 5.67 -7.79
CA GLY A 36 29.99 6.64 -8.79
C GLY A 36 28.81 7.38 -9.44
N VAL A 37 27.76 7.68 -8.66
CA VAL A 37 26.66 8.56 -9.05
C VAL A 37 26.98 9.97 -8.56
N PRO A 38 26.96 11.02 -9.41
CA PRO A 38 27.53 12.33 -9.06
C PRO A 38 26.82 13.01 -7.91
N GLN A 39 25.52 13.17 -8.01
CA GLN A 39 24.68 13.81 -7.01
C GLN A 39 23.29 13.17 -7.03
N ALA A 40 22.84 12.67 -5.88
CA ALA A 40 21.54 12.06 -5.73
C ALA A 40 20.77 12.70 -4.56
N VAL A 41 19.49 12.98 -4.77
CA VAL A 41 18.55 13.44 -3.75
C VAL A 41 17.36 12.50 -3.74
N VAL A 42 17.02 11.97 -2.58
CA VAL A 42 15.83 11.14 -2.39
C VAL A 42 14.65 12.01 -1.96
N TYR A 43 13.52 11.76 -2.58
CA TYR A 43 12.23 12.33 -2.22
C TYR A 43 11.30 11.21 -1.80
N LEU A 44 10.75 11.28 -0.60
CA LEU A 44 9.78 10.32 -0.08
C LEU A 44 8.35 10.85 -0.26
N ALA A 45 7.45 9.97 -0.64
CA ALA A 45 6.03 10.32 -0.68
C ALA A 45 5.50 10.51 0.75
N ASP A 46 4.69 11.54 0.97
CA ASP A 46 3.96 11.73 2.22
C ASP A 46 2.87 10.66 2.40
N LEU A 47 2.27 10.61 3.58
CA LEU A 47 1.27 9.59 3.90
C LEU A 47 0.04 9.64 2.98
N GLN A 48 -0.35 10.82 2.53
CA GLN A 48 -1.49 11.00 1.62
C GLN A 48 -1.11 10.90 0.14
N GLN A 49 0.18 10.73 -0.16
CA GLN A 49 0.71 10.64 -1.52
C GLN A 49 0.38 11.88 -2.39
N CYS A 50 0.33 13.04 -1.75
CA CYS A 50 0.13 14.34 -2.41
C CYS A 50 1.46 15.00 -2.76
N ARG A 51 2.49 14.80 -1.94
CA ARG A 51 3.79 15.46 -2.05
C ARG A 51 4.96 14.50 -1.96
N LEU A 52 6.02 14.83 -2.63
CA LEU A 52 7.33 14.19 -2.57
C LEU A 52 8.25 15.09 -1.74
N ILE A 53 8.62 14.65 -0.56
CA ILE A 53 9.38 15.41 0.43
C ILE A 53 10.85 15.02 0.33
N PRO A 54 11.77 15.97 0.06
CA PRO A 54 13.19 15.66 -0.05
C PRO A 54 13.78 15.30 1.32
N LEU A 55 14.76 14.41 1.33
CA LEU A 55 15.55 14.14 2.53
C LEU A 55 16.53 15.26 2.88
N ASN A 56 16.92 16.05 1.91
CA ASN A 56 17.80 17.20 2.06
C ASN A 56 16.99 18.47 2.28
N ASP A 57 17.36 19.29 3.25
CA ASP A 57 16.65 20.52 3.58
C ASP A 57 16.80 21.62 2.51
N ASP A 58 17.84 21.55 1.69
CA ASP A 58 18.10 22.52 0.60
C ASP A 58 17.22 22.30 -0.63
N ALA A 59 16.51 21.20 -0.74
CA ALA A 59 15.67 20.88 -1.89
C ALA A 59 14.20 21.19 -1.60
N ALA A 60 13.49 21.72 -2.59
CA ALA A 60 12.05 21.96 -2.46
C ALA A 60 11.25 20.68 -2.64
N ALA A 61 10.16 20.52 -1.87
CA ALA A 61 9.20 19.46 -2.07
C ALA A 61 8.52 19.57 -3.45
N ALA A 62 8.19 18.44 -4.05
CA ALA A 62 7.52 18.37 -5.35
C ALA A 62 6.08 17.85 -5.18
N ASP A 63 5.19 18.35 -6.01
CA ASP A 63 3.80 17.89 -6.08
C ASP A 63 3.72 16.58 -6.86
N VAL A 64 2.94 15.61 -6.37
CA VAL A 64 2.79 14.31 -7.03
C VAL A 64 2.05 14.43 -8.35
N ASP A 65 1.04 15.29 -8.44
CA ASP A 65 0.21 15.39 -9.64
C ASP A 65 0.80 16.33 -10.71
N ASN A 66 1.52 17.39 -10.29
CA ASN A 66 1.91 18.50 -11.15
C ASN A 66 3.43 18.64 -11.36
N SER A 67 4.24 17.60 -11.07
CA SER A 67 5.69 17.65 -11.28
C SER A 67 6.20 16.48 -12.09
N LEU A 68 7.42 16.62 -12.66
CA LEU A 68 8.11 15.49 -13.33
C LEU A 68 8.57 14.41 -12.34
N ALA A 69 8.92 14.79 -11.12
CA ALA A 69 9.18 13.87 -10.02
C ALA A 69 7.93 13.03 -9.72
N GLY A 70 6.78 13.69 -9.58
CA GLY A 70 5.50 13.05 -9.38
C GLY A 70 5.08 12.18 -10.56
N TRP A 71 5.37 12.62 -11.78
CA TRP A 71 5.13 11.78 -12.95
C TRP A 71 5.95 10.46 -12.87
N ALA A 72 7.23 10.53 -12.53
CA ALA A 72 8.07 9.34 -12.36
C ALA A 72 7.54 8.42 -11.23
N TYR A 73 7.07 9.00 -10.12
CA TYR A 73 6.43 8.29 -9.02
C TYR A 73 5.15 7.55 -9.44
N ARG A 74 4.24 8.26 -10.15
CA ARG A 74 2.94 7.71 -10.56
C ARG A 74 3.06 6.62 -11.61
N THR A 75 3.97 6.79 -12.59
CA THR A 75 4.08 5.88 -13.75
C THR A 75 5.18 4.82 -13.61
N LEU A 76 5.92 4.83 -12.50
CA LEU A 76 7.06 3.95 -12.23
C LEU A 76 8.12 3.97 -13.35
N SER A 77 8.27 5.10 -14.01
CA SER A 77 9.11 5.25 -15.20
C SER A 77 10.14 6.36 -15.04
N LEU A 78 11.31 6.18 -15.64
CA LEU A 78 12.33 7.21 -15.71
C LEU A 78 11.83 8.47 -16.42
N ARG A 79 12.09 9.65 -15.83
CA ARG A 79 11.97 10.95 -16.50
C ARG A 79 13.28 11.71 -16.45
N VAL A 80 13.55 12.41 -17.53
CA VAL A 80 14.73 13.28 -17.62
C VAL A 80 14.29 14.69 -17.92
N GLN A 81 14.86 15.64 -17.21
CA GLN A 81 14.64 17.06 -17.35
C GLN A 81 15.97 17.77 -17.58
N GLU A 82 16.04 18.59 -18.59
CA GLU A 82 17.18 19.51 -18.78
C GLU A 82 17.11 20.64 -17.75
N SER A 83 18.25 20.99 -17.18
CA SER A 83 18.38 22.10 -16.24
C SER A 83 18.65 23.40 -17.00
N PRO A 84 17.97 24.52 -16.70
CA PRO A 84 18.28 25.81 -17.30
C PRO A 84 19.71 26.30 -17.05
N ALA A 85 20.33 25.81 -15.96
CA ALA A 85 21.73 26.11 -15.61
C ALA A 85 22.76 25.19 -16.31
N GLY A 86 22.28 24.31 -17.20
CA GLY A 86 23.09 23.25 -17.86
C GLY A 86 23.04 21.94 -17.09
N GLY A 87 23.22 20.82 -17.82
CA GLY A 87 23.06 19.47 -17.29
C GLY A 87 21.63 18.99 -17.28
N MET A 88 21.38 17.90 -16.60
CA MET A 88 20.06 17.26 -16.54
C MET A 88 19.77 16.63 -15.18
N THR A 89 18.51 16.47 -14.87
CA THR A 89 18.02 15.73 -13.71
C THR A 89 17.26 14.50 -14.21
N ALA A 90 17.72 13.32 -13.80
CA ALA A 90 17.02 12.06 -14.03
C ALA A 90 16.21 11.70 -12.78
N TRP A 91 14.90 11.57 -12.94
CA TRP A 91 13.97 11.15 -11.91
C TRP A 91 13.70 9.65 -12.04
N LEU A 92 14.14 8.87 -11.06
CA LEU A 92 13.95 7.42 -11.02
C LEU A 92 12.96 7.07 -9.91
N PRO A 93 12.01 6.15 -10.15
CA PRO A 93 11.15 5.66 -9.09
C PRO A 93 11.95 4.93 -8.03
N LEU A 94 11.59 5.13 -6.77
CA LEU A 94 12.17 4.47 -5.59
C LEU A 94 11.18 3.42 -5.11
N LEU A 95 11.49 2.14 -5.39
CA LEU A 95 10.58 1.01 -5.19
C LEU A 95 11.19 -0.04 -4.28
N ASP A 96 10.40 -0.52 -3.31
CA ASP A 96 10.66 -1.75 -2.56
C ASP A 96 9.66 -2.83 -3.02
N GLY A 97 10.11 -3.69 -3.94
CA GLY A 97 9.20 -4.59 -4.64
C GLY A 97 8.15 -3.81 -5.45
N ALA A 98 6.89 -3.95 -5.11
CA ALA A 98 5.78 -3.21 -5.71
C ALA A 98 5.43 -1.91 -4.94
N GLU A 99 5.98 -1.71 -3.73
CA GLU A 99 5.71 -0.54 -2.90
C GLU A 99 6.44 0.70 -3.42
N ARG A 100 5.70 1.79 -3.58
CA ARG A 100 6.21 3.09 -4.02
C ARG A 100 6.64 3.92 -2.81
N LEU A 101 7.94 4.07 -2.60
CA LEU A 101 8.46 4.88 -1.49
C LEU A 101 8.61 6.36 -1.88
N GLY A 102 8.89 6.64 -3.17
CA GLY A 102 9.16 7.98 -3.64
C GLY A 102 9.94 7.97 -4.96
N VAL A 103 10.87 8.92 -5.11
CA VAL A 103 11.76 9.03 -6.27
C VAL A 103 13.18 9.41 -5.87
N VAL A 104 14.14 9.09 -6.74
CA VAL A 104 15.53 9.56 -6.65
C VAL A 104 15.79 10.53 -7.80
N ALA A 105 16.21 11.76 -7.48
CA ALA A 105 16.73 12.72 -8.44
C ALA A 105 18.24 12.50 -8.57
N VAL A 106 18.74 12.27 -9.79
CA VAL A 106 20.16 12.22 -10.09
C VAL A 106 20.51 13.41 -10.97
N HIS A 107 21.33 14.33 -10.42
CA HIS A 107 21.82 15.50 -11.15
C HIS A 107 23.15 15.18 -11.84
N THR A 108 23.23 15.41 -13.15
CA THR A 108 24.42 15.08 -13.94
C THR A 108 24.54 16.00 -15.15
N PRO A 109 25.77 16.33 -15.58
CA PRO A 109 25.97 17.01 -16.86
C PRO A 109 25.56 16.14 -18.06
N PHE A 110 25.68 14.80 -17.93
CA PHE A 110 25.44 13.87 -19.02
C PHE A 110 24.94 12.53 -18.47
N LEU A 111 23.92 11.95 -19.09
CA LEU A 111 23.34 10.66 -18.70
C LEU A 111 23.64 9.61 -19.76
N ASP A 112 24.65 8.78 -19.50
CA ASP A 112 24.96 7.62 -20.32
C ASP A 112 24.30 6.32 -19.81
N PRO A 113 24.29 5.24 -20.61
CA PRO A 113 23.72 3.97 -20.18
C PRO A 113 24.40 3.35 -18.96
N ALA A 114 25.69 3.63 -18.71
CA ALA A 114 26.43 3.12 -17.56
C ALA A 114 25.98 3.85 -16.28
N LEU A 115 25.88 5.18 -16.32
CA LEU A 115 25.36 5.98 -15.21
C LEU A 115 23.89 5.62 -14.90
N LEU A 116 23.07 5.42 -15.94
CA LEU A 116 21.68 5.01 -15.74
C LEU A 116 21.56 3.65 -15.03
N ARG A 117 22.41 2.66 -15.38
CA ARG A 117 22.44 1.37 -14.66
C ARG A 117 22.83 1.54 -13.20
N ARG A 118 23.87 2.36 -12.92
CA ARG A 118 24.32 2.66 -11.54
C ARG A 118 23.24 3.40 -10.75
N SER A 119 22.55 4.35 -11.37
CA SER A 119 21.45 5.09 -10.74
C SER A 119 20.26 4.18 -10.41
N ARG A 120 19.93 3.20 -11.25
CA ARG A 120 18.91 2.19 -10.94
C ARG A 120 19.35 1.28 -9.78
N ALA A 121 20.60 0.85 -9.75
CA ALA A 121 21.15 0.07 -8.64
C ALA A 121 21.13 0.89 -7.33
N LEU A 122 21.50 2.17 -7.40
CA LEU A 122 21.38 3.10 -6.27
C LEU A 122 19.94 3.19 -5.77
N ALA A 123 18.96 3.41 -6.65
CA ALA A 123 17.55 3.50 -6.27
C ALA A 123 17.07 2.22 -5.55
N ALA A 124 17.40 1.03 -6.07
CA ALA A 124 17.06 -0.24 -5.44
C ALA A 124 17.70 -0.41 -4.04
N LEU A 125 18.99 -0.08 -3.91
CA LEU A 125 19.71 -0.14 -2.63
C LEU A 125 19.11 0.83 -1.61
N LEU A 126 18.82 2.07 -2.04
CA LEU A 126 18.22 3.09 -1.19
C LEU A 126 16.80 2.71 -0.73
N ALA A 127 16.01 2.09 -1.60
CA ALA A 127 14.68 1.59 -1.23
C ALA A 127 14.76 0.57 -0.10
N MET A 128 15.61 -0.45 -0.23
CA MET A 128 15.83 -1.46 0.82
C MET A 128 16.35 -0.82 2.12
N MET A 129 17.28 0.11 2.03
CA MET A 129 17.84 0.80 3.18
C MET A 129 16.78 1.65 3.90
N ILE A 130 15.95 2.39 3.17
CA ILE A 130 14.89 3.22 3.73
C ILE A 130 13.84 2.35 4.42
N THR A 131 13.40 1.28 3.77
CA THR A 131 12.42 0.33 4.34
C THR A 131 12.96 -0.29 5.64
N SER A 132 14.23 -0.69 5.68
CA SER A 132 14.85 -1.20 6.91
C SER A 132 14.96 -0.14 8.00
N LYS A 133 15.39 1.07 7.66
CA LYS A 133 15.64 2.13 8.65
C LYS A 133 14.37 2.78 9.18
N ARG A 134 13.30 2.87 8.39
CA ARG A 134 12.04 3.47 8.85
C ARG A 134 11.40 2.70 10.00
N ALA A 135 11.77 1.44 10.22
CA ALA A 135 11.27 0.63 11.31
C ALA A 135 11.77 1.09 12.70
N TYR A 136 12.86 1.86 12.77
CA TYR A 136 13.48 2.30 14.02
C TYR A 136 14.00 3.74 14.01
N LYS A 137 13.72 4.52 12.95
CA LYS A 137 14.14 5.93 12.83
C LYS A 137 12.95 6.86 12.68
N ASP A 138 12.65 7.60 13.72
CA ASP A 138 11.54 8.56 13.74
C ASP A 138 11.69 9.68 12.71
N ASN A 139 12.92 10.10 12.38
CA ASN A 139 13.16 11.19 11.44
C ASN A 139 12.63 10.89 10.02
N VAL A 140 12.60 9.62 9.60
CA VAL A 140 12.01 9.21 8.31
C VAL A 140 10.50 9.39 8.33
N ILE A 141 9.89 8.93 9.45
CA ILE A 141 8.45 9.03 9.65
C ILE A 141 8.01 10.50 9.78
N GLN A 142 8.75 11.30 10.55
CA GLN A 142 8.46 12.74 10.73
C GLN A 142 8.48 13.51 9.41
N ARG A 143 9.41 13.20 8.49
CA ARG A 143 9.48 13.88 7.17
C ARG A 143 8.31 13.55 6.25
N THR A 144 7.70 12.38 6.38
CA THR A 144 6.57 11.96 5.56
C THR A 144 5.21 12.35 6.15
N ARG A 145 5.19 12.97 7.31
CA ARG A 145 3.99 13.49 7.96
C ARG A 145 3.82 14.98 7.67
N SER A 146 2.64 15.37 7.21
CA SER A 146 2.24 16.76 7.03
C SER A 146 1.41 17.31 8.19
N GLU A 147 0.83 16.43 9.03
CA GLU A 147 -0.05 16.76 10.15
C GLU A 147 0.28 15.94 11.41
N PRO A 148 -0.12 16.40 12.62
CA PRO A 148 -0.08 15.60 13.83
C PRO A 148 -0.97 14.37 13.70
N MET A 149 -0.49 13.23 14.20
CA MET A 149 -1.22 11.97 14.17
C MET A 149 -1.91 11.70 15.51
N GLN A 150 -3.15 11.25 15.49
CA GLN A 150 -3.87 10.79 16.66
C GLN A 150 -3.34 9.45 17.16
N LEU A 151 -3.48 9.18 18.46
CA LEU A 151 -2.97 7.95 19.07
C LEU A 151 -3.52 6.65 18.47
N PRO A 152 -4.82 6.52 18.15
CA PRO A 152 -5.32 5.32 17.46
C PRO A 152 -4.65 5.10 16.10
N ALA A 153 -4.48 6.17 15.32
CA ALA A 153 -3.81 6.11 14.02
C ALA A 153 -2.34 5.71 14.14
N GLU A 154 -1.61 6.25 15.13
CA GLU A 154 -0.22 5.86 15.41
C GLU A 154 -0.11 4.37 15.72
N MET A 155 -1.01 3.87 16.58
CA MET A 155 -1.05 2.47 16.96
C MET A 155 -1.35 1.56 15.75
N LEU A 156 -2.41 1.86 14.98
CA LEU A 156 -2.79 1.05 13.82
C LEU A 156 -1.71 1.04 12.75
N ARG A 157 -1.07 2.18 12.46
CA ARG A 157 0.01 2.26 11.47
C ARG A 157 1.22 1.39 11.82
N ALA A 158 1.48 1.14 13.10
CA ALA A 158 2.52 0.21 13.51
C ALA A 158 2.18 -1.26 13.10
N PHE A 159 0.91 -1.57 12.93
CA PHE A 159 0.42 -2.89 12.49
C PHE A 159 0.19 -2.99 10.97
N LEU A 160 0.00 -1.88 10.26
CA LEU A 160 -0.27 -1.94 8.83
C LEU A 160 0.95 -2.46 8.05
N PRO A 161 0.73 -3.36 7.06
CA PRO A 161 1.77 -3.77 6.13
C PRO A 161 2.12 -2.62 5.15
N PRO A 162 3.10 -2.80 4.24
CA PRO A 162 3.27 -1.93 3.08
C PRO A 162 1.95 -1.77 2.33
N ARG A 163 1.70 -0.61 1.73
CA ARG A 163 0.46 -0.36 0.98
C ARG A 163 0.30 -1.27 -0.22
N THR A 164 1.41 -1.59 -0.86
CA THR A 164 1.43 -2.40 -2.07
C THR A 164 2.42 -3.54 -1.93
N ILE A 165 1.95 -4.75 -2.11
CA ILE A 165 2.77 -5.94 -2.26
C ILE A 165 2.44 -6.62 -3.59
N GLY A 166 3.39 -7.32 -4.17
CA GLY A 166 3.12 -8.00 -5.42
C GLY A 166 4.34 -8.66 -6.05
N ASN A 167 4.06 -9.40 -7.09
CA ASN A 167 5.03 -10.01 -8.00
C ASN A 167 4.48 -9.95 -9.44
N THR A 168 5.03 -10.74 -10.35
CA THR A 168 4.57 -10.80 -11.75
C THR A 168 3.17 -11.42 -11.93
N HIS A 169 2.61 -12.04 -10.89
CA HIS A 169 1.34 -12.77 -10.96
C HIS A 169 0.21 -12.10 -10.21
N VAL A 170 0.54 -11.29 -9.23
CA VAL A 170 -0.46 -10.61 -8.42
C VAL A 170 0.07 -9.29 -7.89
N VAL A 171 -0.79 -8.28 -7.85
CA VAL A 171 -0.57 -7.03 -7.11
C VAL A 171 -1.73 -6.86 -6.14
N SER A 172 -1.40 -6.62 -4.88
CA SER A 172 -2.36 -6.21 -3.85
C SER A 172 -1.96 -4.83 -3.35
N THR A 173 -2.87 -3.88 -3.44
CA THR A 173 -2.63 -2.50 -3.02
C THR A 173 -3.79 -1.97 -2.19
N ALA A 174 -3.50 -1.16 -1.19
CA ALA A 174 -4.50 -0.59 -0.31
C ALA A 174 -4.28 0.91 -0.07
N VAL A 175 -5.39 1.58 0.21
CA VAL A 175 -5.44 2.98 0.68
C VAL A 175 -6.34 3.01 1.89
N LEU A 176 -5.99 3.85 2.88
CA LEU A 176 -6.73 4.05 4.10
C LEU A 176 -6.67 5.53 4.48
N GLU A 177 -7.83 6.18 4.55
CA GLU A 177 -8.04 7.58 4.89
C GLU A 177 -9.14 7.73 5.95
N PRO A 178 -9.10 8.75 6.79
CA PRO A 178 -8.10 9.83 6.85
C PRO A 178 -6.75 9.36 7.44
N ALA A 179 -5.67 9.77 6.82
CA ALA A 179 -4.33 9.23 7.11
C ALA A 179 -3.84 9.43 8.56
N TYR A 180 -4.35 10.45 9.25
CA TYR A 180 -3.87 10.90 10.56
C TYR A 180 -4.86 10.68 11.71
N GLU A 181 -6.11 10.32 11.41
CA GLU A 181 -7.20 10.23 12.36
C GLU A 181 -7.90 8.86 12.38
N ILE A 182 -7.29 7.83 11.76
CA ILE A 182 -7.84 6.47 11.65
C ILE A 182 -8.14 5.91 13.05
N GLY A 183 -9.29 5.27 13.18
CA GLY A 183 -9.72 4.71 14.46
C GLY A 183 -10.12 3.25 14.45
N GLY A 184 -10.79 2.74 13.43
CA GLY A 184 -11.39 1.40 13.41
C GLY A 184 -10.97 0.51 12.26
N ASP A 185 -10.71 1.12 11.11
CA ASP A 185 -10.37 0.41 9.88
C ASP A 185 -8.93 -0.07 9.82
N ALA A 186 -8.72 -1.25 9.23
CA ALA A 186 -7.39 -1.66 8.80
C ALA A 186 -7.46 -2.72 7.70
N PHE A 187 -6.32 -2.92 7.05
CA PHE A 187 -6.10 -4.00 6.11
C PHE A 187 -4.84 -4.78 6.47
N ASP A 188 -4.79 -6.03 6.01
CA ASP A 188 -3.57 -6.84 6.00
C ASP A 188 -3.48 -7.62 4.69
N HIS A 189 -2.27 -7.81 4.20
CA HIS A 189 -2.03 -8.71 3.10
C HIS A 189 -0.65 -9.37 3.24
N CYS A 190 -0.54 -10.57 2.72
CA CYS A 190 0.69 -11.35 2.76
C CYS A 190 0.80 -12.20 1.50
N LEU A 191 1.96 -12.14 0.89
CA LEU A 191 2.28 -12.92 -0.30
C LEU A 191 3.19 -14.07 0.07
N THR A 192 2.79 -15.28 -0.31
CA THR A 192 3.61 -16.50 -0.25
C THR A 192 3.99 -16.93 -1.67
N PRO A 193 4.85 -17.92 -1.87
CA PRO A 193 5.15 -18.42 -3.22
C PRO A 193 3.93 -18.94 -3.99
N THR A 194 2.87 -19.36 -3.31
CA THR A 194 1.70 -20.01 -3.93
C THR A 194 0.40 -19.28 -3.73
N ALA A 195 0.30 -18.36 -2.78
CA ALA A 195 -0.94 -17.70 -2.45
C ALA A 195 -0.76 -16.24 -2.00
N LEU A 196 -1.77 -15.43 -2.28
CA LEU A 196 -2.00 -14.15 -1.63
C LEU A 196 -3.08 -14.34 -0.56
N HIS A 197 -2.82 -13.84 0.66
CA HIS A 197 -3.82 -13.65 1.69
C HIS A 197 -4.10 -12.15 1.81
N ALA A 198 -5.37 -11.77 1.92
CA ALA A 198 -5.74 -10.40 2.20
C ALA A 198 -6.92 -10.35 3.18
N THR A 199 -6.96 -9.29 3.95
CA THR A 199 -7.96 -9.07 4.99
C THR A 199 -8.26 -7.58 5.06
N ILE A 200 -9.54 -7.23 5.17
CA ILE A 200 -10.02 -5.91 5.56
C ILE A 200 -10.85 -6.10 6.83
N VAL A 201 -10.69 -5.18 7.77
CA VAL A 201 -11.39 -5.21 9.06
C VAL A 201 -11.87 -3.81 9.37
N ASP A 202 -13.07 -3.72 9.89
CA ASP A 202 -13.68 -2.49 10.38
C ASP A 202 -14.27 -2.76 11.77
N ALA A 203 -13.72 -2.12 12.79
CA ALA A 203 -14.18 -2.23 14.17
C ALA A 203 -15.13 -1.11 14.51
N MET A 204 -16.12 -1.42 15.30
CA MET A 204 -17.16 -0.49 15.74
C MET A 204 -16.59 0.79 16.35
N GLY A 205 -16.81 1.93 15.68
CA GLY A 205 -16.40 3.27 16.12
C GLY A 205 -14.96 3.64 15.71
N HIS A 206 -14.55 4.85 16.05
CA HIS A 206 -13.29 5.48 15.61
C HIS A 206 -12.39 5.94 16.77
N ASN A 207 -12.38 5.20 17.87
CA ASN A 207 -11.62 5.55 19.08
C ASN A 207 -10.45 4.57 19.31
N LEU A 208 -9.73 4.76 20.43
CA LEU A 208 -8.61 3.88 20.77
C LEU A 208 -9.04 2.41 20.96
N LEU A 209 -10.26 2.18 21.45
CA LEU A 209 -10.75 0.82 21.67
C LEU A 209 -11.07 0.10 20.35
N SER A 210 -11.63 0.81 19.37
CA SER A 210 -11.83 0.27 18.02
C SER A 210 -10.48 -0.06 17.37
N GLY A 211 -9.49 0.84 17.44
CA GLY A 211 -8.15 0.56 16.95
C GLY A 211 -7.49 -0.65 17.65
N LEU A 212 -7.71 -0.83 18.95
CA LEU A 212 -7.21 -2.00 19.67
C LEU A 212 -7.92 -3.29 19.19
N THR A 213 -9.23 -3.23 18.94
CA THR A 213 -10.02 -4.36 18.42
C THR A 213 -9.48 -4.80 17.06
N THR A 214 -9.27 -3.86 16.17
CA THR A 214 -8.67 -4.10 14.83
C THR A 214 -7.25 -4.66 14.94
N ALA A 215 -6.43 -4.12 15.84
CA ALA A 215 -5.06 -4.63 16.05
C ALA A 215 -5.07 -6.08 16.56
N VAL A 216 -5.98 -6.43 17.49
CA VAL A 216 -6.16 -7.81 18.00
C VAL A 216 -6.62 -8.73 16.87
N ALA A 217 -7.60 -8.32 16.06
CA ALA A 217 -8.09 -9.10 14.92
C ALA A 217 -6.95 -9.38 13.91
N LEU A 218 -6.19 -8.35 13.50
CA LEU A 218 -5.06 -8.54 12.60
C LEU A 218 -3.96 -9.42 13.19
N ALA A 219 -3.67 -9.27 14.48
CA ALA A 219 -2.68 -10.11 15.17
C ALA A 219 -3.10 -11.58 15.19
N ALA A 220 -4.38 -11.88 15.46
CA ALA A 220 -4.94 -13.23 15.42
C ALA A 220 -4.87 -13.83 14.01
N CYS A 221 -5.27 -13.07 12.97
CA CYS A 221 -5.14 -13.48 11.58
C CYS A 221 -3.68 -13.83 11.22
N ARG A 222 -2.73 -12.96 11.57
CA ARG A 222 -1.31 -13.18 11.29
C ARG A 222 -0.76 -14.40 12.01
N ASN A 223 -1.12 -14.58 13.27
CA ASN A 223 -0.69 -15.73 14.06
C ASN A 223 -1.20 -17.04 13.46
N GLY A 224 -2.49 -17.15 13.16
CA GLY A 224 -3.08 -18.33 12.52
C GLY A 224 -2.46 -18.60 11.15
N ARG A 225 -2.32 -17.58 10.29
CA ARG A 225 -1.68 -17.74 8.99
C ARG A 225 -0.24 -18.26 9.08
N ARG A 226 0.54 -17.79 10.07
CA ARG A 226 1.93 -18.24 10.31
C ARG A 226 2.02 -19.69 10.81
N THR A 227 0.95 -20.22 11.39
CA THR A 227 0.84 -21.62 11.80
C THR A 227 0.18 -22.52 10.74
N GLY A 228 -0.18 -21.94 9.57
CA GLY A 228 -0.77 -22.68 8.44
C GLY A 228 -2.27 -22.92 8.56
N ALA A 229 -2.97 -22.15 9.39
CA ALA A 229 -4.42 -22.25 9.53
C ALA A 229 -5.16 -21.86 8.23
N GLU A 230 -6.22 -22.59 7.92
CA GLU A 230 -7.14 -22.26 6.83
C GLU A 230 -8.16 -21.18 7.26
N LEU A 231 -8.96 -20.66 6.31
CA LEU A 231 -9.86 -19.51 6.58
C LEU A 231 -10.82 -19.73 7.78
N PRO A 232 -11.50 -20.88 7.96
CA PRO A 232 -12.36 -21.09 9.11
C PRO A 232 -11.62 -20.99 10.44
N GLU A 233 -10.45 -21.61 10.52
CA GLU A 233 -9.60 -21.60 11.72
C GLU A 233 -9.05 -20.20 12.03
N LEU A 234 -8.77 -19.39 11.00
CA LEU A 234 -8.39 -17.98 11.16
C LEU A 234 -9.52 -17.17 11.79
N LEU A 235 -10.76 -17.39 11.33
CA LEU A 235 -11.93 -16.70 11.85
C LEU A 235 -12.24 -17.11 13.30
N GLU A 236 -12.14 -18.40 13.61
CA GLU A 236 -12.26 -18.90 14.99
C GLU A 236 -11.19 -18.30 15.90
N ALA A 237 -9.96 -18.15 15.42
CA ALA A 237 -8.87 -17.54 16.17
C ALA A 237 -9.14 -16.04 16.45
N VAL A 238 -9.72 -15.31 15.49
CA VAL A 238 -10.13 -13.91 15.68
C VAL A 238 -11.27 -13.81 16.68
N ASP A 239 -12.32 -14.62 16.53
CA ASP A 239 -13.45 -14.69 17.46
C ASP A 239 -12.97 -14.95 18.89
N ALA A 240 -12.11 -15.96 19.06
CA ALA A 240 -11.56 -16.31 20.36
C ALA A 240 -10.69 -15.19 20.96
N ALA A 241 -9.88 -14.53 20.14
CA ALA A 241 -9.02 -13.44 20.61
C ALA A 241 -9.84 -12.22 21.05
N ILE A 242 -10.81 -11.79 20.26
CA ILE A 242 -11.70 -10.68 20.61
C ILE A 242 -12.52 -11.05 21.85
N GLY A 243 -13.17 -12.21 21.86
CA GLY A 243 -13.98 -12.64 23.00
C GLY A 243 -13.21 -12.77 24.32
N LEU A 244 -11.91 -13.12 24.26
CA LEU A 244 -11.06 -13.23 25.43
C LEU A 244 -10.57 -11.88 25.97
N TRP A 245 -10.11 -11.01 25.05
CA TRP A 245 -9.41 -9.78 25.43
C TRP A 245 -10.29 -8.54 25.40
N LEU A 246 -11.35 -8.54 24.60
CA LEU A 246 -12.24 -7.43 24.32
C LEU A 246 -13.70 -7.90 24.22
N PRO A 247 -14.26 -8.47 25.30
CA PRO A 247 -15.53 -9.23 25.26
C PRO A 247 -16.77 -8.42 24.83
N ASP A 248 -16.70 -7.07 24.93
CA ASP A 248 -17.79 -6.17 24.52
C ASP A 248 -17.54 -5.53 23.13
N GLN A 249 -16.54 -6.05 22.40
CA GLN A 249 -16.17 -5.54 21.09
C GLN A 249 -16.40 -6.58 19.99
N PHE A 250 -16.64 -6.07 18.79
CA PHE A 250 -16.70 -6.86 17.57
C PHE A 250 -16.19 -6.04 16.39
N CYS A 251 -15.89 -6.71 15.30
CA CYS A 251 -15.54 -6.06 14.05
C CYS A 251 -16.16 -6.80 12.87
N THR A 252 -16.45 -6.06 11.81
CA THR A 252 -16.78 -6.63 10.52
C THR A 252 -15.51 -6.87 9.71
N GLY A 253 -15.57 -7.69 8.67
CA GLY A 253 -14.42 -7.88 7.81
C GLY A 253 -14.60 -8.96 6.77
N VAL A 254 -13.67 -8.96 5.82
CA VAL A 254 -13.50 -10.01 4.82
C VAL A 254 -12.08 -10.56 4.91
N LEU A 255 -11.99 -11.88 5.03
CA LEU A 255 -10.73 -12.62 4.92
C LEU A 255 -10.75 -13.39 3.61
N LEU A 256 -9.68 -13.30 2.83
CA LEU A 256 -9.57 -14.04 1.58
C LEU A 256 -8.20 -14.68 1.36
N ARG A 257 -8.20 -15.73 0.54
CA ARG A 257 -7.01 -16.43 0.04
C ARG A 257 -7.16 -16.66 -1.46
N LEU A 258 -6.19 -16.19 -2.23
CA LEU A 258 -6.10 -16.39 -3.67
C LEU A 258 -4.96 -17.35 -3.98
N ASP A 259 -5.24 -18.48 -4.63
CA ASP A 259 -4.22 -19.36 -5.18
C ASP A 259 -3.66 -18.77 -6.48
N LEU A 260 -2.35 -18.53 -6.50
CA LEU A 260 -1.70 -17.79 -7.61
C LEU A 260 -1.61 -18.60 -8.89
N ALA A 261 -1.59 -19.93 -8.79
CA ALA A 261 -1.46 -20.79 -9.96
C ALA A 261 -2.79 -21.00 -10.68
N SER A 262 -3.86 -21.20 -9.92
CA SER A 262 -5.19 -21.55 -10.46
C SER A 262 -6.13 -20.37 -10.57
N GLY A 263 -5.89 -19.26 -9.84
CA GLY A 263 -6.83 -18.15 -9.73
C GLY A 263 -8.05 -18.47 -8.85
N VAL A 264 -8.02 -19.56 -8.09
CA VAL A 264 -9.10 -19.87 -7.15
C VAL A 264 -9.03 -18.91 -5.98
N LEU A 265 -10.08 -18.12 -5.86
CA LEU A 265 -10.32 -17.19 -4.75
C LEU A 265 -11.26 -17.85 -3.73
N ARG A 266 -10.83 -17.95 -2.47
CA ARG A 266 -11.66 -18.34 -1.34
C ARG A 266 -11.79 -17.17 -0.40
N TRP A 267 -13.01 -16.95 0.13
CA TRP A 267 -13.23 -15.85 1.09
C TRP A 267 -14.34 -16.18 2.06
N SER A 268 -14.31 -15.49 3.20
CA SER A 268 -15.41 -15.41 4.17
C SER A 268 -15.73 -13.95 4.43
N ASN A 269 -17.01 -13.63 4.56
CA ASN A 269 -17.52 -12.31 4.86
C ASN A 269 -18.22 -12.31 6.21
N CYS A 270 -17.75 -11.50 7.15
CA CYS A 270 -18.24 -11.39 8.51
C CYS A 270 -18.92 -10.04 8.74
N GLY A 271 -20.13 -9.89 8.22
CA GLY A 271 -20.95 -8.68 8.40
C GLY A 271 -20.43 -7.44 7.65
N HIS A 272 -19.58 -7.63 6.67
CA HIS A 272 -18.89 -6.55 5.95
C HIS A 272 -19.51 -6.35 4.55
N PRO A 273 -19.37 -5.17 3.91
CA PRO A 273 -19.74 -5.02 2.50
C PRO A 273 -19.14 -6.11 1.62
N PRO A 274 -19.92 -6.68 0.66
CA PRO A 274 -19.43 -7.77 -0.16
C PRO A 274 -18.30 -7.32 -1.09
N PRO A 275 -17.30 -8.18 -1.35
CA PRO A 275 -16.26 -7.90 -2.34
C PRO A 275 -16.84 -7.64 -3.73
N LEU A 276 -16.20 -6.75 -4.49
CA LEU A 276 -16.56 -6.48 -5.88
C LEU A 276 -15.59 -7.17 -6.81
N LEU A 277 -16.10 -7.66 -7.95
CA LEU A 277 -15.31 -8.20 -9.05
C LEU A 277 -15.39 -7.27 -10.26
N ILE A 278 -14.24 -6.81 -10.73
CA ILE A 278 -14.12 -6.07 -12.00
C ILE A 278 -13.40 -6.94 -13.02
N ARG A 279 -14.07 -7.17 -14.14
CA ARG A 279 -13.57 -7.95 -15.30
C ARG A 279 -13.76 -7.15 -16.57
N ASP A 280 -12.74 -7.09 -17.42
CA ASP A 280 -12.76 -6.34 -18.69
C ASP A 280 -13.29 -4.89 -18.54
N SER A 281 -12.86 -4.20 -17.48
CA SER A 281 -13.31 -2.85 -17.14
C SER A 281 -14.82 -2.73 -16.93
N ARG A 282 -15.44 -3.75 -16.34
CA ARG A 282 -16.86 -3.75 -15.96
C ARG A 282 -17.03 -4.42 -14.59
N LEU A 283 -17.96 -3.90 -13.82
CA LEU A 283 -18.42 -4.57 -12.61
C LEU A 283 -19.19 -5.84 -12.98
N VAL A 284 -18.80 -6.97 -12.40
CA VAL A 284 -19.54 -8.23 -12.52
C VAL A 284 -20.48 -8.32 -11.31
N GLU A 285 -21.72 -7.81 -11.50
CA GLU A 285 -22.71 -7.71 -10.42
C GLU A 285 -22.97 -9.07 -9.75
N GLY A 286 -23.01 -9.06 -8.41
CA GLY A 286 -23.31 -10.24 -7.60
C GLY A 286 -22.30 -11.38 -7.65
N ALA A 287 -21.19 -11.24 -8.40
CA ALA A 287 -20.22 -12.33 -8.61
C ALA A 287 -19.64 -12.86 -7.29
N LEU A 288 -19.30 -11.97 -6.35
CA LEU A 288 -18.75 -12.30 -5.04
C LEU A 288 -19.70 -11.99 -3.89
N GLU A 289 -20.93 -11.57 -4.19
CA GLU A 289 -21.95 -11.30 -3.18
C GLU A 289 -22.51 -12.61 -2.62
N ARG A 290 -22.39 -12.78 -1.33
CA ARG A 290 -22.93 -13.94 -0.58
C ARG A 290 -23.51 -13.43 0.74
N GLU A 291 -24.39 -14.23 1.33
CA GLU A 291 -24.88 -13.97 2.67
C GLU A 291 -23.70 -13.88 3.65
N ALA A 292 -23.65 -12.81 4.43
CA ALA A 292 -22.57 -12.58 5.37
C ALA A 292 -22.80 -13.35 6.68
N ASP A 293 -21.76 -13.89 7.24
CA ASP A 293 -21.73 -14.41 8.60
C ASP A 293 -21.84 -13.24 9.62
N PRO A 294 -22.20 -13.50 10.87
CA PRO A 294 -22.15 -12.49 11.93
C PRO A 294 -20.73 -11.87 12.06
N PRO A 295 -20.62 -10.62 12.53
CA PRO A 295 -19.34 -9.98 12.81
C PRO A 295 -18.42 -10.83 13.67
N MET A 296 -17.11 -10.65 13.52
CA MET A 296 -16.09 -11.31 14.32
C MET A 296 -16.09 -10.74 15.75
N GLY A 297 -15.95 -11.62 16.75
CA GLY A 297 -16.11 -11.29 18.18
C GLY A 297 -17.54 -11.38 18.67
N PHE A 298 -18.52 -11.48 17.75
CA PHE A 298 -19.94 -11.55 18.09
C PHE A 298 -20.39 -12.96 18.56
N SER A 299 -19.57 -13.96 18.36
CA SER A 299 -19.86 -15.36 18.75
C SER A 299 -20.13 -15.53 20.24
N ALA A 300 -19.55 -14.69 21.10
CA ALA A 300 -19.80 -14.66 22.54
C ALA A 300 -21.29 -14.30 22.87
N PHE A 301 -21.98 -13.61 21.97
CA PHE A 301 -23.38 -13.23 22.12
C PHE A 301 -24.35 -14.25 21.49
N LEU A 302 -23.84 -15.17 20.68
CA LEU A 302 -24.62 -16.24 20.05
C LEU A 302 -24.52 -17.52 20.88
N ARG A 303 -25.65 -18.12 21.21
CA ARG A 303 -25.73 -19.33 22.06
C ARG A 303 -25.28 -20.64 21.38
N SER A 304 -24.95 -20.61 20.09
CA SER A 304 -24.44 -21.74 19.32
C SER A 304 -23.26 -21.25 18.48
N GLY A 305 -22.18 -22.04 18.41
CA GLY A 305 -21.08 -21.78 17.52
C GLY A 305 -21.60 -21.64 16.09
N THR A 306 -21.14 -20.60 15.39
CA THR A 306 -21.44 -20.40 13.98
C THR A 306 -20.39 -21.10 13.17
N ASP A 307 -20.77 -22.08 12.35
CA ASP A 307 -19.91 -22.60 11.29
C ASP A 307 -19.70 -21.46 10.28
N ARG A 308 -18.49 -20.90 10.23
CA ARG A 308 -18.13 -19.82 9.32
C ARG A 308 -18.13 -20.32 7.89
N GLN A 309 -18.80 -19.61 7.00
CA GLN A 309 -18.95 -19.95 5.59
C GLN A 309 -17.67 -19.57 4.82
N VAL A 310 -17.15 -20.49 4.03
CA VAL A 310 -16.10 -20.20 3.05
C VAL A 310 -16.69 -20.31 1.65
N HIS A 311 -16.62 -19.24 0.91
CA HIS A 311 -17.07 -19.16 -0.47
C HIS A 311 -15.91 -19.34 -1.43
N GLU A 312 -16.18 -19.76 -2.66
CA GLU A 312 -15.17 -19.97 -3.69
C GLU A 312 -15.63 -19.40 -5.04
N ALA A 313 -14.69 -18.80 -5.76
CA ALA A 313 -14.84 -18.37 -7.13
C ALA A 313 -13.52 -18.54 -7.89
N THR A 314 -13.57 -18.62 -9.20
CA THR A 314 -12.38 -18.67 -10.05
C THR A 314 -12.24 -17.34 -10.81
N LEU A 315 -11.10 -16.70 -10.63
CA LEU A 315 -10.75 -15.47 -11.34
C LEU A 315 -10.29 -15.77 -12.76
N GLU A 316 -10.55 -14.82 -13.65
CA GLU A 316 -9.98 -14.79 -14.99
C GLU A 316 -8.74 -13.86 -15.01
N PRO A 317 -7.81 -14.07 -15.95
CA PRO A 317 -6.62 -13.22 -16.08
C PRO A 317 -6.93 -11.74 -16.24
N GLY A 318 -6.45 -10.90 -15.32
CA GLY A 318 -6.70 -9.47 -15.31
C GLY A 318 -7.92 -9.05 -14.49
N ASP A 319 -8.58 -10.01 -13.84
CA ASP A 319 -9.63 -9.70 -12.87
C ASP A 319 -9.09 -8.89 -11.71
N ARG A 320 -9.91 -7.96 -11.22
CA ARG A 320 -9.66 -7.17 -10.03
C ARG A 320 -10.72 -7.44 -8.98
N VAL A 321 -10.27 -7.78 -7.79
CA VAL A 321 -11.12 -7.94 -6.60
C VAL A 321 -10.92 -6.71 -5.72
N LEU A 322 -12.02 -6.06 -5.33
CA LEU A 322 -12.00 -4.92 -4.42
C LEU A 322 -12.68 -5.28 -3.10
N LEU A 323 -11.99 -4.99 -2.01
CA LEU A 323 -12.55 -4.93 -0.66
C LEU A 323 -12.62 -3.47 -0.26
N TYR A 324 -13.68 -3.05 0.43
CA TYR A 324 -13.87 -1.65 0.82
C TYR A 324 -14.72 -1.58 2.08
N THR A 325 -14.51 -0.55 2.90
CA THR A 325 -15.35 -0.23 4.06
C THR A 325 -16.44 0.75 3.67
N ASP A 326 -17.50 0.81 4.45
CA ASP A 326 -18.70 1.63 4.18
C ASP A 326 -18.43 3.13 4.26
N GLY A 327 -17.43 3.58 5.04
CA GLY A 327 -17.04 4.99 5.09
C GLY A 327 -16.74 5.61 3.73
N LEU A 328 -16.36 4.79 2.73
CA LEU A 328 -16.19 5.25 1.36
C LEU A 328 -17.53 5.47 0.65
N THR A 329 -18.46 4.53 0.74
CA THR A 329 -19.74 4.59 0.03
C THR A 329 -20.72 5.54 0.70
N GLU A 330 -20.63 5.72 2.02
CA GLU A 330 -21.41 6.66 2.82
C GLU A 330 -20.83 8.08 2.85
N ALA A 331 -19.66 8.27 2.22
CA ALA A 331 -19.04 9.58 2.07
C ALA A 331 -19.99 10.59 1.44
N ARG A 332 -20.21 11.76 2.08
CA ARG A 332 -21.16 12.77 1.62
C ARG A 332 -20.53 13.78 0.66
N LEU A 333 -21.13 13.90 -0.49
CA LEU A 333 -20.76 14.88 -1.51
C LEU A 333 -21.26 16.29 -1.15
N ALA A 334 -20.77 17.30 -1.87
CA ALA A 334 -21.13 18.70 -1.67
C ALA A 334 -22.63 18.98 -1.83
N ASP A 335 -23.37 18.17 -2.57
CA ASP A 335 -24.80 18.26 -2.76
C ASP A 335 -25.61 17.54 -1.65
N GLY A 336 -24.92 16.95 -0.65
CA GLY A 336 -25.51 16.21 0.47
C GLY A 336 -25.91 14.77 0.14
N THR A 337 -25.69 14.30 -1.09
CA THR A 337 -25.91 12.91 -1.48
C THR A 337 -24.72 12.03 -1.06
N GLU A 338 -24.95 10.74 -0.87
CA GLU A 338 -23.87 9.78 -0.65
C GLU A 338 -23.11 9.52 -1.95
N PHE A 339 -21.80 9.21 -1.83
CA PHE A 339 -20.97 8.84 -2.98
C PHE A 339 -21.54 7.60 -3.65
N GLY A 340 -21.87 6.58 -2.89
CA GLY A 340 -22.57 5.38 -3.32
C GLY A 340 -21.70 4.39 -4.09
N LEU A 341 -22.15 3.12 -4.07
CA LEU A 341 -21.41 2.00 -4.67
C LEU A 341 -21.25 2.12 -6.20
N GLU A 342 -22.28 2.61 -6.90
CA GLU A 342 -22.21 2.75 -8.37
C GLU A 342 -21.12 3.74 -8.79
N ARG A 343 -21.09 4.92 -8.16
CA ARG A 343 -20.07 5.93 -8.44
C ARG A 343 -18.66 5.44 -8.07
N PHE A 344 -18.56 4.66 -6.98
CA PHE A 344 -17.32 4.02 -6.58
C PHE A 344 -16.83 3.05 -7.66
N ALA A 345 -17.64 2.09 -8.07
CA ALA A 345 -17.32 1.13 -9.11
C ALA A 345 -16.95 1.80 -10.44
N ASP A 346 -17.73 2.77 -10.88
CA ASP A 346 -17.46 3.57 -12.07
C ASP A 346 -16.14 4.33 -12.01
N SER A 347 -15.77 4.85 -10.84
CA SER A 347 -14.52 5.58 -10.66
C SER A 347 -13.32 4.65 -10.73
N VAL A 348 -13.41 3.45 -10.13
CA VAL A 348 -12.39 2.40 -10.27
C VAL A 348 -12.23 1.96 -11.72
N ILE A 349 -13.35 1.73 -12.42
CA ILE A 349 -13.33 1.34 -13.83
C ILE A 349 -12.67 2.40 -14.70
N ARG A 350 -13.05 3.67 -14.55
CA ARG A 350 -12.44 4.80 -15.29
C ARG A 350 -10.94 4.94 -15.04
N ALA A 351 -10.51 4.86 -13.78
CA ALA A 351 -9.11 4.92 -13.42
C ALA A 351 -8.32 3.73 -13.99
N SER A 352 -8.97 2.56 -14.07
CA SER A 352 -8.37 1.32 -14.61
C SER A 352 -8.18 1.32 -16.11
N THR A 353 -9.05 1.99 -16.88
CA THR A 353 -8.97 2.06 -18.34
C THR A 353 -7.79 2.89 -18.85
N GLY A 354 -7.21 3.75 -18.02
CA GLY A 354 -6.04 4.57 -18.32
C GLY A 354 -4.71 3.81 -18.44
N GLY A 355 -4.68 2.51 -18.16
CA GLY A 355 -3.42 1.72 -18.15
C GLY A 355 -2.50 2.08 -16.98
N GLU A 356 -3.01 2.74 -15.96
CA GLU A 356 -2.28 3.10 -14.76
C GLU A 356 -2.02 1.87 -13.89
N VAL A 357 -0.92 1.92 -13.12
CA VAL A 357 -0.64 0.88 -12.12
C VAL A 357 -1.69 0.90 -11.01
N ALA A 358 -2.02 -0.27 -10.47
CA ALA A 358 -3.07 -0.45 -9.46
C ALA A 358 -2.99 0.56 -8.30
N ALA A 359 -1.78 0.80 -7.80
CA ALA A 359 -1.56 1.77 -6.71
C ALA A 359 -1.90 3.22 -7.10
N GLU A 360 -1.71 3.62 -8.37
CA GLU A 360 -2.10 4.94 -8.85
C GLU A 360 -3.60 5.05 -9.07
N THR A 361 -4.21 3.98 -9.53
CA THR A 361 -5.67 3.87 -9.65
C THR A 361 -6.34 4.15 -8.30
N LEU A 362 -5.90 3.49 -7.23
CA LEU A 362 -6.47 3.70 -5.90
C LEU A 362 -6.16 5.08 -5.33
N ARG A 363 -4.93 5.59 -5.50
CA ARG A 363 -4.56 6.93 -5.05
C ARG A 363 -5.49 7.99 -5.65
N ARG A 364 -5.69 7.95 -6.97
CA ARG A 364 -6.57 8.91 -7.67
C ARG A 364 -8.02 8.77 -7.27
N LEU A 365 -8.46 7.54 -7.07
CA LEU A 365 -9.82 7.27 -6.60
C LEU A 365 -10.08 7.93 -5.25
N ILE A 366 -9.25 7.64 -4.25
CA ILE A 366 -9.47 8.20 -2.91
C ILE A 366 -9.37 9.73 -2.90
N HIS A 367 -8.41 10.32 -3.64
CA HIS A 367 -8.32 11.78 -3.75
C HIS A 367 -9.56 12.37 -4.42
N SER A 368 -10.12 11.71 -5.45
CA SER A 368 -11.36 12.18 -6.08
C SER A 368 -12.56 12.16 -5.13
N VAL A 369 -12.59 11.22 -4.20
CA VAL A 369 -13.63 11.17 -3.14
C VAL A 369 -13.40 12.28 -2.14
N LEU A 370 -12.17 12.45 -1.64
CA LEU A 370 -11.82 13.50 -0.68
C LEU A 370 -12.07 14.91 -1.26
N ASP A 371 -11.71 15.15 -2.51
CA ASP A 371 -11.91 16.45 -3.20
C ASP A 371 -13.38 16.75 -3.46
N ALA A 372 -14.23 15.74 -3.61
CA ALA A 372 -15.66 15.90 -3.85
C ALA A 372 -16.45 16.19 -2.55
N GLN A 373 -15.82 16.06 -1.41
CA GLN A 373 -16.43 16.30 -0.10
C GLN A 373 -16.26 17.75 0.34
N THR A 374 -17.24 18.28 1.06
CA THR A 374 -17.16 19.60 1.71
C THR A 374 -16.66 19.53 3.15
N GLU A 375 -16.75 18.36 3.75
CA GLU A 375 -16.35 18.07 5.13
C GLU A 375 -15.33 16.93 5.14
N ARG A 376 -14.56 16.79 6.22
CA ARG A 376 -13.70 15.61 6.43
C ARG A 376 -14.54 14.34 6.45
N LEU A 377 -13.94 13.21 6.05
CA LEU A 377 -14.57 11.90 6.22
C LEU A 377 -15.08 11.76 7.66
N ARG A 378 -16.32 11.30 7.79
CA ARG A 378 -16.93 11.08 9.10
C ARG A 378 -16.52 9.76 9.72
N ASP A 379 -16.10 8.82 8.86
CA ASP A 379 -15.61 7.50 9.21
C ASP A 379 -14.38 7.15 8.39
N ASP A 380 -13.66 6.13 8.81
CA ASP A 380 -12.52 5.61 8.07
C ASP A 380 -12.96 5.05 6.72
N ALA A 381 -12.14 5.24 5.69
CA ALA A 381 -12.38 4.73 4.34
C ALA A 381 -11.18 3.90 3.88
N THR A 382 -11.36 2.61 3.81
CA THR A 382 -10.34 1.67 3.37
C THR A 382 -10.74 1.00 2.07
N ILE A 383 -9.78 0.92 1.14
CA ILE A 383 -9.92 0.16 -0.09
C ILE A 383 -8.71 -0.73 -0.23
N LEU A 384 -8.94 -2.01 -0.53
CA LEU A 384 -7.90 -2.94 -0.92
C LEU A 384 -8.26 -3.55 -2.27
N MET A 385 -7.37 -3.43 -3.25
CA MET A 385 -7.55 -3.96 -4.60
C MET A 385 -6.51 -5.03 -4.90
N ILE A 386 -6.96 -6.15 -5.41
CA ILE A 386 -6.12 -7.27 -5.86
C ILE A 386 -6.31 -7.42 -7.36
N GLU A 387 -5.21 -7.44 -8.11
CA GLU A 387 -5.19 -7.72 -9.55
C GLU A 387 -4.38 -9.00 -9.79
N TRP A 388 -4.97 -9.99 -10.47
CA TRP A 388 -4.34 -11.28 -10.69
C TRP A 388 -4.01 -11.55 -12.16
N HIS A 389 -2.80 -12.10 -12.39
CA HIS A 389 -2.31 -12.53 -13.69
C HIS A 389 -1.70 -13.94 -13.58
N PRO A 390 -2.18 -14.92 -14.34
CA PRO A 390 -1.66 -16.28 -14.27
C PRO A 390 -0.20 -16.38 -14.72
N PRO A 391 0.55 -17.37 -14.21
CA PRO A 391 1.88 -17.67 -14.69
C PRO A 391 1.92 -17.92 -16.20
N GLY A 392 2.90 -17.35 -16.90
CA GLY A 392 3.13 -17.56 -18.33
C GLY A 392 2.36 -16.65 -19.29
N ARG A 393 1.60 -15.70 -18.81
CA ARG A 393 1.02 -14.63 -19.62
C ARG A 393 1.68 -13.31 -19.23
N GLU A 394 2.49 -12.73 -20.13
CA GLU A 394 2.98 -11.37 -19.91
C GLU A 394 1.80 -10.41 -19.75
N PRO A 395 1.83 -9.50 -18.77
CA PRO A 395 0.82 -8.44 -18.69
C PRO A 395 0.78 -7.73 -20.04
N ARG A 396 -0.40 -7.52 -20.59
CA ARG A 396 -0.56 -6.73 -21.82
C ARG A 396 0.10 -5.38 -21.59
N PRO A 397 1.06 -4.96 -22.45
CA PRO A 397 1.62 -3.63 -22.30
C PRO A 397 0.47 -2.63 -22.42
N ALA A 398 0.37 -1.73 -21.44
CA ALA A 398 -0.51 -0.59 -21.54
C ALA A 398 -0.25 0.08 -22.90
N HIS A 399 -1.28 0.26 -23.71
CA HIS A 399 -1.16 0.87 -25.02
C HIS A 399 -0.40 2.19 -24.89
N ARG A 400 0.67 2.31 -25.70
CA ARG A 400 1.55 3.47 -25.81
C ARG A 400 0.77 4.73 -26.22
#